data_b8bf2c6ced581cee540775d7203f111a
#
_entry.id   b8bf2c6ced581cee540775d7203f111a
#
_cell.length_a   1.000
_cell.length_b   1.000
_cell.length_c   1.000
_cell.angle_alpha   90.00
_cell.angle_beta   90.00
_cell.angle_gamma   90.00
#
_symmetry.space_group_name_H-M   'P 1'
#
loop_
_entity.id
_entity.type
_entity.pdbx_description
1 polymer ?
#
loop_
_entity_poly.entity_id
_entity_poly.type
_entity_poly.pdbx_seq_one_letter_code
_entity_poly.pdbx_strand_id
1 'polypeptide(L)'
;MNTLKTAFLLTALTLVLMFIGGHFGGRNGMILAFFVAAGMNFFSYFYSDKLALSMYRAQPVTREQLPRVYQIVERILPRMALPMPKIYVIPDDSPNAFATGRNPKHAAVAVTQGILNLLNDEELEGVLAHELGHVRNRDILTSSIAATLAGAITLLAQTARFAAIFGGGNRDSRGRGMDGGGLFMIILAPLAATLIQLAVSRSREYEADATGAHVTGNPYALASALQKLDAYSKRLPMQASPSTAHLFIVAPFLGGASFANLFSTHPPMAQRIARLTGRPSL
;
A
#
# COMPACT_ATOMS: atom_id res chain seq x y z
N MET A 1 -7.53 2.65 17.51
CA MET A 1 -6.13 3.06 17.27
C MET A 1 -5.86 3.51 15.83
N ASN A 2 -6.34 2.80 14.82
CA ASN A 2 -6.07 3.14 13.41
C ASN A 2 -6.79 4.43 12.92
N THR A 3 -8.00 4.70 13.39
CA THR A 3 -8.72 5.95 13.08
C THR A 3 -7.94 7.19 13.55
N LEU A 4 -7.31 7.12 14.73
CA LEU A 4 -6.49 8.21 15.26
C LEU A 4 -5.23 8.43 14.41
N LYS A 5 -4.58 7.35 13.97
CA LYS A 5 -3.42 7.43 13.05
C LYS A 5 -3.82 8.04 11.72
N THR A 6 -4.94 7.63 11.16
CA THR A 6 -5.47 8.22 9.92
C THR A 6 -5.75 9.71 10.07
N ALA A 7 -6.43 10.12 11.14
CA ALA A 7 -6.69 11.53 11.42
C ALA A 7 -5.37 12.31 11.57
N PHE A 8 -4.40 11.76 12.31
CA PHE A 8 -3.08 12.38 12.46
C PHE A 8 -2.37 12.57 11.11
N LEU A 9 -2.37 11.55 10.25
CA LEU A 9 -1.74 11.62 8.92
C LEU A 9 -2.36 12.71 8.05
N LEU A 10 -3.69 12.77 7.99
CA LEU A 10 -4.41 13.77 7.21
C LEU A 10 -4.18 15.19 7.74
N THR A 11 -4.17 15.35 9.06
CA THR A 11 -3.90 16.65 9.72
C THR A 11 -2.44 17.09 9.47
N ALA A 12 -1.48 16.18 9.68
CA ALA A 12 -0.06 16.48 9.47
C ALA A 12 0.22 16.92 8.03
N LEU A 13 -0.36 16.21 7.04
CA LEU A 13 -0.24 16.62 5.64
C LEU A 13 -0.83 18.01 5.41
N THR A 14 -2.01 18.30 5.96
CA THR A 14 -2.66 19.61 5.81
C THR A 14 -1.75 20.71 6.34
N LEU A 15 -1.19 20.54 7.55
CA LEU A 15 -0.29 21.52 8.16
C LEU A 15 0.99 21.73 7.35
N VAL A 16 1.58 20.66 6.83
CA VAL A 16 2.78 20.75 5.96
C VAL A 16 2.48 21.51 4.69
N LEU A 17 1.37 21.21 4.01
CA LEU A 17 0.98 21.92 2.79
C LEU A 17 0.67 23.39 3.06
N MET A 18 -0.02 23.71 4.16
CA MET A 18 -0.27 25.09 4.57
C MET A 18 1.02 25.85 4.89
N PHE A 19 1.99 25.22 5.55
CA PHE A 19 3.29 25.80 5.83
C PHE A 19 4.03 26.12 4.54
N ILE A 20 4.08 25.17 3.60
CA ILE A 20 4.70 25.37 2.27
C ILE A 20 3.99 26.49 1.52
N GLY A 21 2.65 26.45 1.43
CA GLY A 21 1.85 27.48 0.78
C GLY A 21 2.04 28.87 1.38
N GLY A 22 2.12 28.95 2.72
CA GLY A 22 2.38 30.17 3.44
C GLY A 22 3.77 30.74 3.18
N HIS A 23 4.78 29.87 3.10
CA HIS A 23 6.16 30.24 2.82
C HIS A 23 6.34 30.85 1.41
N PHE A 24 5.73 30.25 0.40
CA PHE A 24 5.88 30.70 -1.00
C PHE A 24 4.85 31.72 -1.46
N GLY A 25 3.64 31.72 -0.90
CA GLY A 25 2.52 32.57 -1.35
C GLY A 25 1.90 33.43 -0.22
N GLY A 26 2.54 33.54 0.92
CA GLY A 26 2.02 34.28 2.06
C GLY A 26 0.63 33.79 2.49
N ARG A 27 -0.21 34.70 2.99
CA ARG A 27 -1.55 34.36 3.47
C ARG A 27 -2.43 33.72 2.39
N ASN A 28 -2.38 34.20 1.16
CA ASN A 28 -3.17 33.66 0.07
C ASN A 28 -2.70 32.27 -0.34
N GLY A 29 -1.39 32.02 -0.37
CA GLY A 29 -0.81 30.71 -0.62
C GLY A 29 -1.18 29.68 0.46
N MET A 30 -1.20 30.10 1.74
CA MET A 30 -1.65 29.27 2.85
C MET A 30 -3.13 28.87 2.72
N ILE A 31 -4.00 29.82 2.37
CA ILE A 31 -5.45 29.57 2.19
C ILE A 31 -5.66 28.61 1.00
N LEU A 32 -4.99 28.84 -0.12
CA LEU A 32 -5.08 27.95 -1.28
C LEU A 32 -4.59 26.53 -0.90
N ALA A 33 -3.47 26.42 -0.21
CA ALA A 33 -2.91 25.14 0.24
C ALA A 33 -3.87 24.40 1.19
N PHE A 34 -4.61 25.10 2.05
CA PHE A 34 -5.64 24.50 2.89
C PHE A 34 -6.75 23.85 2.06
N PHE A 35 -7.30 24.57 1.06
CA PHE A 35 -8.36 24.00 0.20
C PHE A 35 -7.86 22.83 -0.64
N VAL A 36 -6.62 22.91 -1.15
CA VAL A 36 -5.99 21.79 -1.86
C VAL A 36 -5.84 20.58 -0.94
N ALA A 37 -5.33 20.78 0.28
CA ALA A 37 -5.18 19.71 1.27
C ALA A 37 -6.53 19.10 1.67
N ALA A 38 -7.55 19.93 1.89
CA ALA A 38 -8.90 19.46 2.21
C ALA A 38 -9.49 18.60 1.08
N GLY A 39 -9.33 19.03 -0.18
CA GLY A 39 -9.73 18.26 -1.36
C GLY A 39 -8.97 16.94 -1.48
N MET A 40 -7.65 16.96 -1.30
CA MET A 40 -6.82 15.75 -1.29
C MET A 40 -7.23 14.77 -0.18
N ASN A 41 -7.48 15.26 1.03
CA ASN A 41 -7.93 14.44 2.16
C ASN A 41 -9.29 13.81 1.89
N PHE A 42 -10.24 14.59 1.38
CA PHE A 42 -11.56 14.09 0.98
C PHE A 42 -11.43 12.99 -0.09
N PHE A 43 -10.69 13.28 -1.14
CA PHE A 43 -10.48 12.33 -2.22
C PHE A 43 -9.77 11.04 -1.74
N SER A 44 -8.73 11.17 -0.92
CA SER A 44 -8.01 10.04 -0.36
C SER A 44 -8.89 9.17 0.53
N TYR A 45 -9.77 9.78 1.33
CA TYR A 45 -10.67 9.03 2.20
C TYR A 45 -11.73 8.24 1.42
N PHE A 46 -12.33 8.85 0.39
CA PHE A 46 -13.47 8.25 -0.32
C PHE A 46 -13.08 7.41 -1.54
N TYR A 47 -11.92 7.64 -2.15
CA TYR A 47 -11.53 7.05 -3.43
C TYR A 47 -10.19 6.32 -3.44
N SER A 48 -9.50 6.22 -2.30
CA SER A 48 -8.20 5.54 -2.23
C SER A 48 -8.25 4.07 -2.64
N ASP A 49 -9.35 3.38 -2.35
CA ASP A 49 -9.59 2.00 -2.77
C ASP A 49 -9.69 1.89 -4.30
N LYS A 50 -10.48 2.75 -4.92
CA LYS A 50 -10.66 2.78 -6.37
C LYS A 50 -9.36 3.13 -7.09
N LEU A 51 -8.60 4.08 -6.52
CA LEU A 51 -7.31 4.46 -7.07
C LEU A 51 -6.32 3.30 -7.00
N ALA A 52 -6.20 2.64 -5.85
CA ALA A 52 -5.33 1.47 -5.70
C ALA A 52 -5.69 0.35 -6.69
N LEU A 53 -6.97 0.03 -6.83
CA LEU A 53 -7.44 -0.99 -7.77
C LEU A 53 -7.18 -0.60 -9.23
N SER A 54 -7.41 0.66 -9.60
CA SER A 54 -7.20 1.15 -10.97
C SER A 54 -5.73 1.17 -11.38
N MET A 55 -4.81 1.48 -10.46
CA MET A 55 -3.36 1.48 -10.73
C MET A 55 -2.86 0.10 -11.17
N TYR A 56 -3.49 -0.97 -10.70
CA TYR A 56 -3.14 -2.35 -11.05
C TYR A 56 -4.10 -2.97 -12.06
N ARG A 57 -4.97 -2.18 -12.71
CA ARG A 57 -5.97 -2.65 -13.67
C ARG A 57 -6.83 -3.79 -13.12
N ALA A 58 -7.10 -3.74 -11.80
CA ALA A 58 -7.90 -4.75 -11.13
C ALA A 58 -9.33 -4.76 -11.70
N GLN A 59 -9.80 -5.94 -12.10
CA GLN A 59 -11.11 -6.14 -12.70
C GLN A 59 -12.03 -6.80 -11.68
N PRO A 60 -13.24 -6.27 -11.44
CA PRO A 60 -14.19 -6.92 -10.58
C PRO A 60 -14.62 -8.26 -11.19
N VAL A 61 -14.73 -9.28 -10.37
CA VAL A 61 -15.17 -10.61 -10.80
C VAL A 61 -16.38 -11.07 -10.01
N THR A 62 -17.21 -11.87 -10.66
CA THR A 62 -18.38 -12.50 -10.01
C THR A 62 -18.03 -13.88 -9.47
N ARG A 63 -18.96 -14.45 -8.70
CA ARG A 63 -18.82 -15.81 -8.17
C ARG A 63 -18.68 -16.87 -9.27
N GLU A 64 -19.40 -16.68 -10.35
CA GLU A 64 -19.38 -17.58 -11.50
C GLU A 64 -18.04 -17.54 -12.25
N GLN A 65 -17.40 -16.36 -12.29
CA GLN A 65 -16.10 -16.16 -12.94
C GLN A 65 -14.92 -16.68 -12.12
N LEU A 66 -15.02 -16.60 -10.77
CA LEU A 66 -13.95 -17.03 -9.87
C LEU A 66 -14.47 -17.81 -8.66
N PRO A 67 -15.15 -18.95 -8.88
CA PRO A 67 -15.83 -19.70 -7.81
C PRO A 67 -14.85 -20.14 -6.70
N ARG A 68 -13.62 -20.47 -7.03
CA ARG A 68 -12.57 -20.90 -6.11
C ARG A 68 -12.32 -19.86 -5.00
N VAL A 69 -12.08 -18.61 -5.36
CA VAL A 69 -11.81 -17.53 -4.40
C VAL A 69 -13.05 -17.22 -3.56
N TYR A 70 -14.22 -17.17 -4.19
CA TYR A 70 -15.48 -16.94 -3.46
C TYR A 70 -15.76 -18.01 -2.41
N GLN A 71 -15.59 -19.29 -2.73
CA GLN A 71 -15.76 -20.41 -1.79
C GLN A 71 -14.78 -20.31 -0.61
N ILE A 72 -13.53 -19.96 -0.86
CA ILE A 72 -12.53 -19.79 0.19
C ILE A 72 -12.91 -18.62 1.10
N VAL A 73 -13.22 -17.45 0.52
CA VAL A 73 -13.60 -16.26 1.30
C VAL A 73 -14.85 -16.52 2.13
N GLU A 74 -15.88 -17.15 1.56
CA GLU A 74 -17.12 -17.50 2.27
C GLU A 74 -16.90 -18.42 3.47
N ARG A 75 -15.90 -19.30 3.44
CA ARG A 75 -15.52 -20.13 4.61
C ARG A 75 -14.85 -19.31 5.72
N ILE A 76 -14.08 -18.28 5.36
CA ILE A 76 -13.34 -17.44 6.29
C ILE A 76 -14.24 -16.44 7.01
N LEU A 77 -15.15 -15.79 6.28
CA LEU A 77 -15.94 -14.64 6.76
C LEU A 77 -16.72 -14.88 8.06
N PRO A 78 -17.42 -16.01 8.27
CA PRO A 78 -18.16 -16.25 9.51
C PRO A 78 -17.25 -16.27 10.74
N ARG A 79 -16.03 -16.81 10.61
CA ARG A 79 -15.03 -16.86 11.69
C ARG A 79 -14.46 -15.50 12.04
N MET A 80 -14.54 -14.55 11.12
CA MET A 80 -14.04 -13.18 11.28
C MET A 80 -15.15 -12.17 11.59
N ALA A 81 -16.41 -12.55 11.48
CA ALA A 81 -17.57 -11.65 11.56
C ALA A 81 -17.47 -10.48 10.56
N LEU A 82 -17.06 -10.75 9.33
CA LEU A 82 -16.93 -9.77 8.27
C LEU A 82 -18.00 -9.95 7.20
N PRO A 83 -18.48 -8.85 6.57
CA PRO A 83 -19.30 -8.93 5.37
C PRO A 83 -18.45 -9.35 4.16
N MET A 84 -19.10 -9.85 3.11
CA MET A 84 -18.44 -10.23 1.86
C MET A 84 -17.77 -9.02 1.21
N PRO A 85 -16.44 -9.02 1.00
CA PRO A 85 -15.75 -7.97 0.28
C PRO A 85 -16.01 -8.10 -1.22
N LYS A 86 -15.75 -7.03 -1.97
CA LYS A 86 -15.68 -7.11 -3.44
C LYS A 86 -14.40 -7.83 -3.84
N ILE A 87 -14.51 -8.78 -4.76
CA ILE A 87 -13.35 -9.53 -5.26
C ILE A 87 -12.92 -8.98 -6.62
N TYR A 88 -11.60 -8.81 -6.77
CA TYR A 88 -10.98 -8.33 -7.98
C TYR A 88 -9.85 -9.26 -8.42
N VAL A 89 -9.65 -9.37 -9.72
CA VAL A 89 -8.47 -10.03 -10.33
C VAL A 89 -7.60 -8.98 -11.00
N ILE A 90 -6.30 -9.08 -10.76
CA ILE A 90 -5.28 -8.28 -11.41
C ILE A 90 -4.65 -9.14 -12.51
N PRO A 91 -4.64 -8.67 -13.78
CA PRO A 91 -4.04 -9.40 -14.89
C PRO A 91 -2.50 -9.27 -14.86
N ASP A 92 -1.87 -9.89 -13.87
CA ASP A 92 -0.43 -9.88 -13.64
C ASP A 92 0.01 -11.29 -13.23
N ASP A 93 1.07 -11.79 -13.84
CA ASP A 93 1.64 -13.12 -13.56
C ASP A 93 2.52 -13.14 -12.31
N SER A 94 2.91 -11.98 -11.78
CA SER A 94 3.60 -11.91 -10.51
C SER A 94 2.64 -12.25 -9.37
N PRO A 95 2.93 -13.26 -8.53
CA PRO A 95 1.98 -13.72 -7.53
C PRO A 95 1.91 -12.73 -6.35
N ASN A 96 0.74 -12.13 -6.17
CA ASN A 96 0.49 -11.20 -5.08
C ASN A 96 -1.01 -11.03 -4.77
N ALA A 97 -1.31 -10.47 -3.60
CA ALA A 97 -2.66 -10.10 -3.18
C ALA A 97 -2.61 -8.86 -2.28
N PHE A 98 -3.72 -8.14 -2.19
CA PHE A 98 -3.91 -7.08 -1.20
C PHE A 98 -5.38 -6.84 -0.88
N ALA A 99 -5.64 -6.30 0.31
CA ALA A 99 -6.93 -5.77 0.69
C ALA A 99 -6.90 -4.24 0.74
N THR A 100 -7.99 -3.60 0.32
CA THR A 100 -8.16 -2.14 0.34
C THR A 100 -9.59 -1.79 0.74
N GLY A 101 -9.83 -0.51 1.03
CA GLY A 101 -11.16 -0.01 1.39
C GLY A 101 -11.15 0.90 2.61
N ARG A 102 -12.26 1.61 2.84
CA ARG A 102 -12.36 2.55 3.97
C ARG A 102 -12.86 1.90 5.27
N ASN A 103 -13.53 0.76 5.18
CA ASN A 103 -14.02 -0.01 6.32
C ASN A 103 -14.47 -1.41 5.86
N PRO A 104 -14.79 -2.36 6.78
CA PRO A 104 -15.21 -3.70 6.41
C PRO A 104 -16.39 -3.78 5.43
N LYS A 105 -17.37 -2.87 5.52
CA LYS A 105 -18.54 -2.83 4.61
C LYS A 105 -18.20 -2.37 3.19
N HIS A 106 -17.03 -1.73 3.03
CA HIS A 106 -16.53 -1.20 1.75
C HIS A 106 -15.13 -1.75 1.46
N ALA A 107 -14.88 -3.00 1.88
CA ALA A 107 -13.63 -3.68 1.60
C ALA A 107 -13.62 -4.30 0.20
N ALA A 108 -12.46 -4.36 -0.38
CA ALA A 108 -12.14 -5.07 -1.60
C ALA A 108 -10.87 -5.90 -1.39
N VAL A 109 -10.85 -7.10 -1.95
CA VAL A 109 -9.68 -7.98 -1.99
C VAL A 109 -9.32 -8.19 -3.45
N ALA A 110 -8.07 -7.93 -3.79
CA ALA A 110 -7.53 -8.12 -5.11
C ALA A 110 -6.46 -9.21 -5.09
N VAL A 111 -6.56 -10.14 -6.05
CA VAL A 111 -5.60 -11.23 -6.24
C VAL A 111 -5.06 -11.18 -7.67
N THR A 112 -3.76 -11.45 -7.85
CA THR A 112 -3.19 -11.55 -9.18
C THR A 112 -3.48 -12.90 -9.84
N GLN A 113 -3.45 -12.96 -11.17
CA GLN A 113 -3.52 -14.22 -11.88
C GLN A 113 -2.39 -15.15 -11.46
N GLY A 114 -1.20 -14.59 -11.21
CA GLY A 114 -0.03 -15.35 -10.77
C GLY A 114 -0.22 -16.05 -9.43
N ILE A 115 -0.87 -15.41 -8.44
CA ILE A 115 -1.11 -16.08 -7.14
C ILE A 115 -2.12 -17.22 -7.26
N LEU A 116 -3.13 -17.06 -8.13
CA LEU A 116 -4.13 -18.09 -8.38
C LEU A 116 -3.53 -19.35 -9.05
N ASN A 117 -2.50 -19.15 -9.86
CA ASN A 117 -1.78 -20.23 -10.53
C ASN A 117 -0.74 -20.90 -9.60
N LEU A 118 -0.14 -20.12 -8.67
CA LEU A 118 0.96 -20.60 -7.84
C LEU A 118 0.50 -21.38 -6.61
N LEU A 119 -0.57 -20.90 -5.95
CA LEU A 119 -0.99 -21.40 -4.64
C LEU A 119 -2.09 -22.46 -4.77
N ASN A 120 -2.01 -23.50 -3.94
CA ASN A 120 -3.14 -24.40 -3.72
C ASN A 120 -4.23 -23.75 -2.85
N ASP A 121 -5.35 -24.44 -2.60
CA ASP A 121 -6.50 -23.88 -1.90
C ASP A 121 -6.19 -23.51 -0.45
N GLU A 122 -5.44 -24.35 0.26
CA GLU A 122 -5.08 -24.10 1.66
C GLU A 122 -4.12 -22.91 1.81
N GLU A 123 -3.14 -22.82 0.92
CA GLU A 123 -2.20 -21.71 0.85
C GLU A 123 -2.90 -20.39 0.50
N LEU A 124 -3.81 -20.44 -0.48
CA LEU A 124 -4.61 -19.27 -0.88
C LEU A 124 -5.59 -18.87 0.26
N GLU A 125 -6.16 -19.83 0.97
CA GLU A 125 -6.99 -19.57 2.16
C GLU A 125 -6.19 -18.87 3.24
N GLY A 126 -4.95 -19.28 3.50
CA GLY A 126 -4.05 -18.63 4.44
C GLY A 126 -3.78 -17.16 4.06
N VAL A 127 -3.46 -16.90 2.80
CA VAL A 127 -3.23 -15.54 2.27
C VAL A 127 -4.49 -14.69 2.36
N LEU A 128 -5.64 -15.19 1.93
CA LEU A 128 -6.91 -14.44 1.97
C LEU A 128 -7.36 -14.18 3.41
N ALA A 129 -7.09 -15.09 4.34
CA ALA A 129 -7.35 -14.89 5.76
C ALA A 129 -6.42 -13.81 6.37
N HIS A 130 -5.16 -13.74 5.95
CA HIS A 130 -4.24 -12.66 6.30
C HIS A 130 -4.77 -11.30 5.82
N GLU A 131 -5.14 -11.18 4.54
CA GLU A 131 -5.69 -9.95 3.95
C GLU A 131 -6.99 -9.52 4.64
N LEU A 132 -7.87 -10.45 4.93
CA LEU A 132 -9.09 -10.20 5.70
C LEU A 132 -8.81 -9.84 7.17
N GLY A 133 -7.67 -10.24 7.71
CA GLY A 133 -7.16 -9.78 9.00
C GLY A 133 -6.96 -8.26 9.02
N HIS A 134 -6.37 -7.69 7.97
CA HIS A 134 -6.23 -6.23 7.82
C HIS A 134 -7.58 -5.52 7.70
N VAL A 135 -8.56 -6.15 7.02
CA VAL A 135 -9.93 -5.61 6.95
C VAL A 135 -10.56 -5.56 8.33
N ARG A 136 -10.48 -6.66 9.10
CA ARG A 136 -11.01 -6.78 10.46
C ARG A 136 -10.40 -5.75 11.41
N ASN A 137 -9.09 -5.58 11.34
CA ASN A 137 -8.32 -4.66 12.18
C ASN A 137 -8.43 -3.19 11.73
N ARG A 138 -9.12 -2.92 10.61
CA ARG A 138 -9.29 -1.60 10.00
C ARG A 138 -7.96 -0.96 9.59
N ASP A 139 -6.99 -1.76 9.21
CA ASP A 139 -5.69 -1.30 8.71
C ASP A 139 -5.77 -0.77 7.28
N ILE A 140 -6.70 -1.31 6.50
CA ILE A 140 -6.87 -1.04 5.07
C ILE A 140 -7.04 0.44 4.75
N LEU A 141 -7.80 1.19 5.58
CA LEU A 141 -8.00 2.62 5.36
C LEU A 141 -6.69 3.40 5.49
N THR A 142 -5.95 3.17 6.57
CA THR A 142 -4.67 3.87 6.82
C THR A 142 -3.66 3.59 5.72
N SER A 143 -3.54 2.32 5.30
CA SER A 143 -2.64 1.91 4.22
C SER A 143 -3.05 2.50 2.87
N SER A 144 -4.34 2.49 2.53
CA SER A 144 -4.85 3.05 1.27
C SER A 144 -4.68 4.57 1.19
N ILE A 145 -4.92 5.29 2.29
CA ILE A 145 -4.69 6.74 2.37
C ILE A 145 -3.20 7.05 2.22
N ALA A 146 -2.32 6.34 2.94
CA ALA A 146 -0.88 6.53 2.83
C ALA A 146 -0.38 6.28 1.39
N ALA A 147 -0.86 5.24 0.72
CA ALA A 147 -0.57 4.96 -0.69
C ALA A 147 -0.97 6.13 -1.60
N THR A 148 -2.19 6.64 -1.42
CA THR A 148 -2.73 7.75 -2.22
C THR A 148 -1.92 9.03 -2.01
N LEU A 149 -1.63 9.38 -0.77
CA LEU A 149 -0.86 10.58 -0.43
C LEU A 149 0.59 10.49 -0.91
N ALA A 150 1.24 9.35 -0.70
CA ALA A 150 2.58 9.12 -1.20
C ALA A 150 2.64 9.14 -2.74
N GLY A 151 1.63 8.59 -3.41
CA GLY A 151 1.47 8.66 -4.86
C GLY A 151 1.33 10.10 -5.36
N ALA A 152 0.46 10.89 -4.72
CA ALA A 152 0.27 12.31 -5.05
C ALA A 152 1.56 13.13 -4.85
N ILE A 153 2.27 12.90 -3.74
CA ILE A 153 3.57 13.56 -3.47
C ILE A 153 4.60 13.18 -4.54
N THR A 154 4.66 11.91 -4.91
CA THR A 154 5.56 11.43 -5.96
C THR A 154 5.24 12.08 -7.31
N LEU A 155 3.97 12.18 -7.67
CA LEU A 155 3.53 12.84 -8.90
C LEU A 155 3.90 14.33 -8.91
N LEU A 156 3.65 15.05 -7.79
CA LEU A 156 4.06 16.46 -7.66
C LEU A 156 5.56 16.64 -7.80
N ALA A 157 6.35 15.75 -7.20
CA ALA A 157 7.80 15.78 -7.32
C ALA A 157 8.27 15.52 -8.76
N GLN A 158 7.63 14.61 -9.49
CA GLN A 158 7.93 14.34 -10.90
C GLN A 158 7.56 15.53 -11.81
N THR A 159 6.39 16.14 -11.59
CA THR A 159 5.97 17.32 -12.36
C THR A 159 6.88 18.53 -12.10
N ALA A 160 7.29 18.75 -10.85
CA ALA A 160 8.25 19.81 -10.50
C ALA A 160 9.62 19.59 -11.19
N ARG A 161 10.10 18.34 -11.22
CA ARG A 161 11.33 17.97 -11.94
C ARG A 161 11.20 18.21 -13.45
N PHE A 162 10.07 17.81 -14.04
CA PHE A 162 9.81 18.04 -15.46
C PHE A 162 9.76 19.53 -15.79
N ALA A 163 9.08 20.34 -14.99
CA ALA A 163 9.04 21.79 -15.14
C ALA A 163 10.43 22.45 -15.01
N ALA A 164 11.30 21.95 -14.13
CA ALA A 164 12.66 22.42 -13.99
C ALA A 164 13.55 22.09 -15.20
N ILE A 165 13.30 20.96 -15.86
CA ILE A 165 14.07 20.52 -17.05
C ILE A 165 13.58 21.23 -18.32
N PHE A 166 12.27 21.39 -18.50
CA PHE A 166 11.65 21.88 -19.75
C PHE A 166 11.06 23.29 -19.65
N GLY A 167 10.79 23.78 -18.42
CA GLY A 167 10.35 25.15 -18.20
C GLY A 167 11.53 26.10 -18.26
N GLY A 168 11.81 26.61 -19.46
CA GLY A 168 12.91 27.53 -19.76
C GLY A 168 12.83 28.85 -18.97
N GLY A 169 13.11 28.81 -17.68
CA GLY A 169 13.37 30.00 -16.87
C GLY A 169 14.81 30.43 -17.09
N ASN A 170 14.96 31.69 -17.48
CA ASN A 170 16.19 32.47 -17.71
C ASN A 170 17.39 31.91 -16.94
N ARG A 171 18.32 31.27 -17.66
CA ARG A 171 19.64 30.90 -17.13
C ARG A 171 20.49 32.14 -17.09
N ASP A 172 20.29 33.01 -16.14
CA ASP A 172 21.33 33.95 -15.75
C ASP A 172 22.41 33.17 -14.98
N SER A 173 23.51 33.00 -15.69
CA SER A 173 24.75 32.39 -15.31
C SER A 173 25.45 33.16 -14.19
N ARG A 174 25.10 32.93 -12.94
CA ARG A 174 25.94 33.10 -11.74
C ARG A 174 25.21 32.64 -10.49
N GLY A 175 25.45 31.43 -10.09
CA GLY A 175 25.02 30.97 -8.78
C GLY A 175 24.72 29.47 -8.76
N ARG A 176 25.46 28.74 -7.97
CA ARG A 176 25.19 27.40 -7.49
C ARG A 176 23.82 27.38 -6.76
N GLY A 177 22.75 27.60 -7.51
CA GLY A 177 21.38 27.41 -7.01
C GLY A 177 21.02 25.95 -7.19
N MET A 178 20.81 25.23 -6.10
CA MET A 178 20.15 23.94 -6.10
C MET A 178 18.82 24.13 -6.84
N ASP A 179 18.65 23.48 -8.01
CA ASP A 179 17.43 23.56 -8.81
C ASP A 179 16.22 23.41 -7.90
N GLY A 180 15.26 24.34 -7.95
CA GLY A 180 14.09 24.31 -7.06
C GLY A 180 13.36 22.97 -7.08
N GLY A 181 13.40 22.24 -8.21
CA GLY A 181 12.91 20.87 -8.32
C GLY A 181 13.71 19.86 -7.49
N GLY A 182 15.03 20.02 -7.39
CA GLY A 182 15.89 19.18 -6.56
C GLY A 182 15.63 19.38 -5.06
N LEU A 183 15.45 20.64 -4.62
CA LEU A 183 15.09 20.97 -3.24
C LEU A 183 13.72 20.39 -2.86
N PHE A 184 12.75 20.46 -3.77
CA PHE A 184 11.42 19.89 -3.60
C PHE A 184 11.48 18.37 -3.40
N MET A 185 12.30 17.65 -4.18
CA MET A 185 12.50 16.20 -4.05
C MET A 185 13.16 15.83 -2.72
N ILE A 186 14.13 16.61 -2.25
CA ILE A 186 14.83 16.36 -0.98
C ILE A 186 13.86 16.43 0.21
N ILE A 187 12.83 17.28 0.14
CA ILE A 187 11.82 17.42 1.20
C ILE A 187 10.68 16.44 1.03
N LEU A 188 10.15 16.27 -0.18
CA LEU A 188 8.93 15.49 -0.41
C LEU A 188 9.16 13.97 -0.41
N ALA A 189 10.32 13.48 -0.86
CA ALA A 189 10.59 12.05 -0.87
C ALA A 189 10.68 11.45 0.54
N PRO A 190 11.40 12.06 1.51
CA PRO A 190 11.37 11.61 2.91
C PRO A 190 9.98 11.73 3.54
N LEU A 191 9.20 12.74 3.20
CA LEU A 191 7.83 12.88 3.69
C LEU A 191 6.95 11.74 3.21
N ALA A 192 6.99 11.42 1.91
CA ALA A 192 6.26 10.28 1.35
C ALA A 192 6.67 8.96 2.01
N ALA A 193 7.98 8.74 2.19
CA ALA A 193 8.50 7.56 2.88
C ALA A 193 8.01 7.49 4.34
N THR A 194 8.01 8.60 5.06
CA THR A 194 7.53 8.68 6.44
C THR A 194 6.04 8.36 6.54
N LEU A 195 5.21 8.88 5.63
CA LEU A 195 3.78 8.58 5.57
C LEU A 195 3.54 7.08 5.38
N ILE A 196 4.29 6.44 4.47
CA ILE A 196 4.20 4.99 4.24
C ILE A 196 4.65 4.21 5.48
N GLN A 197 5.76 4.60 6.11
CA GLN A 197 6.26 3.93 7.33
C GLN A 197 5.28 4.05 8.51
N LEU A 198 4.61 5.19 8.65
CA LEU A 198 3.57 5.38 9.68
C LEU A 198 2.32 4.55 9.41
N ALA A 199 1.98 4.35 8.14
CA ALA A 199 0.85 3.53 7.71
C ALA A 199 1.09 2.04 7.92
N VAL A 200 2.33 1.58 7.77
CA VAL A 200 2.70 0.16 7.89
C VAL A 200 3.45 -0.06 9.21
N SER A 201 3.00 -1.07 9.94
CA SER A 201 3.65 -1.48 11.20
C SER A 201 3.94 -2.98 11.14
N ARG A 202 5.18 -3.36 11.42
CA ARG A 202 5.59 -4.79 11.52
C ARG A 202 4.71 -5.58 12.49
N SER A 203 4.25 -4.95 13.56
CA SER A 203 3.34 -5.60 14.52
C SER A 203 2.00 -5.95 13.90
N ARG A 204 1.47 -5.14 12.97
CA ARG A 204 0.21 -5.42 12.27
C ARG A 204 0.34 -6.58 11.29
N GLU A 205 1.47 -6.71 10.63
CA GLU A 205 1.76 -7.87 9.79
C GLU A 205 1.75 -9.18 10.60
N TYR A 206 2.43 -9.17 11.76
CA TYR A 206 2.42 -10.32 12.66
C TYR A 206 1.02 -10.61 13.24
N GLU A 207 0.22 -9.59 13.50
CA GLU A 207 -1.16 -9.74 13.96
C GLU A 207 -2.05 -10.32 12.84
N ALA A 208 -1.87 -9.88 11.59
CA ALA A 208 -2.56 -10.42 10.44
C ALA A 208 -2.15 -11.89 10.18
N ASP A 209 -0.86 -12.21 10.27
CA ASP A 209 -0.36 -13.59 10.19
C ASP A 209 -0.97 -14.48 11.27
N ALA A 210 -0.98 -14.03 12.51
CA ALA A 210 -1.59 -14.77 13.63
C ALA A 210 -3.10 -14.93 13.45
N THR A 211 -3.79 -13.89 12.95
CA THR A 211 -5.23 -13.93 12.65
C THR A 211 -5.51 -14.93 11.53
N GLY A 212 -4.75 -14.89 10.43
CA GLY A 212 -4.87 -15.83 9.33
C GLY A 212 -4.65 -17.28 9.78
N ALA A 213 -3.58 -17.52 10.52
CA ALA A 213 -3.28 -18.85 11.08
C ALA A 213 -4.37 -19.37 12.02
N HIS A 214 -4.89 -18.50 12.90
CA HIS A 214 -5.95 -18.88 13.85
C HIS A 214 -7.26 -19.20 13.13
N VAL A 215 -7.65 -18.38 12.17
CA VAL A 215 -8.93 -18.50 11.45
C VAL A 215 -8.94 -19.74 10.56
N THR A 216 -7.83 -20.01 9.87
CA THR A 216 -7.72 -21.21 9.01
C THR A 216 -7.45 -22.49 9.81
N GLY A 217 -6.87 -22.38 11.02
CA GLY A 217 -6.37 -23.52 11.79
C GLY A 217 -5.12 -24.18 11.19
N ASN A 218 -4.55 -23.58 10.13
CA ASN A 218 -3.39 -24.14 9.40
C ASN A 218 -2.29 -23.09 9.19
N PRO A 219 -1.46 -22.81 10.22
CA PRO A 219 -0.34 -21.88 10.10
C PRO A 219 0.71 -22.29 9.07
N TYR A 220 0.86 -23.60 8.82
CA TYR A 220 1.83 -24.13 7.88
C TYR A 220 1.45 -23.82 6.42
N ALA A 221 0.16 -23.77 6.09
CA ALA A 221 -0.30 -23.38 4.76
C ALA A 221 0.06 -21.93 4.45
N LEU A 222 -0.18 -20.99 5.39
CA LEU A 222 0.24 -19.61 5.23
C LEU A 222 1.78 -19.49 5.14
N ALA A 223 2.52 -20.22 5.98
CA ALA A 223 3.99 -20.22 5.93
C ALA A 223 4.51 -20.73 4.57
N SER A 224 3.91 -21.81 4.02
CA SER A 224 4.23 -22.33 2.68
C SER A 224 3.92 -21.31 1.59
N ALA A 225 2.75 -20.65 1.66
CA ALA A 225 2.38 -19.58 0.75
C ALA A 225 3.43 -18.46 0.75
N LEU A 226 3.82 -17.98 1.93
CA LEU A 226 4.83 -16.91 2.08
C LEU A 226 6.18 -17.33 1.48
N GLN A 227 6.62 -18.59 1.67
CA GLN A 227 7.86 -19.10 1.06
C GLN A 227 7.79 -19.09 -0.47
N LYS A 228 6.68 -19.57 -1.04
CA LYS A 228 6.47 -19.57 -2.50
C LYS A 228 6.45 -18.15 -3.04
N LEU A 229 5.72 -17.25 -2.41
CA LEU A 229 5.61 -15.84 -2.81
C LEU A 229 6.97 -15.14 -2.77
N ASP A 230 7.77 -15.33 -1.71
CA ASP A 230 9.13 -14.75 -1.60
C ASP A 230 10.07 -15.29 -2.70
N ALA A 231 10.01 -16.59 -2.99
CA ALA A 231 10.83 -17.19 -4.02
C ALA A 231 10.45 -16.69 -5.44
N TYR A 232 9.15 -16.49 -5.70
CA TYR A 232 8.66 -16.04 -7.00
C TYR A 232 8.81 -14.53 -7.21
N SER A 233 8.64 -13.71 -6.18
CA SER A 233 8.81 -12.26 -6.28
C SER A 233 10.22 -11.85 -6.74
N LYS A 234 11.22 -12.69 -6.45
CA LYS A 234 12.61 -12.51 -6.90
C LYS A 234 12.82 -12.88 -8.37
N ARG A 235 11.97 -13.76 -8.93
CA ARG A 235 12.06 -14.24 -10.32
C ARG A 235 11.19 -13.45 -11.27
N LEU A 236 10.01 -13.05 -10.82
CA LEU A 236 9.00 -12.29 -11.57
C LEU A 236 8.59 -11.08 -10.71
N PRO A 237 9.43 -10.02 -10.70
CA PRO A 237 9.13 -8.83 -9.92
C PRO A 237 7.92 -8.10 -10.50
N MET A 238 6.93 -7.83 -9.67
CA MET A 238 5.77 -7.02 -10.04
C MET A 238 6.20 -5.57 -10.29
N GLN A 239 5.71 -4.97 -11.37
CA GLN A 239 5.88 -3.54 -11.60
C GLN A 239 4.95 -2.75 -10.67
N ALA A 240 5.38 -2.53 -9.44
CA ALA A 240 4.63 -1.75 -8.47
C ALA A 240 5.28 -0.39 -8.23
N SER A 241 4.44 0.61 -7.99
CA SER A 241 4.93 1.91 -7.53
C SER A 241 5.46 1.80 -6.10
N PRO A 242 6.58 2.45 -5.75
CA PRO A 242 7.06 2.51 -4.37
C PRO A 242 5.99 2.98 -3.38
N SER A 243 5.09 3.88 -3.80
CA SER A 243 3.99 4.39 -2.98
C SER A 243 2.92 3.36 -2.62
N THR A 244 2.78 2.28 -3.39
CA THR A 244 1.76 1.24 -3.19
C THR A 244 2.35 -0.13 -2.88
N ALA A 245 3.67 -0.28 -2.93
CA ALA A 245 4.36 -1.54 -2.67
C ALA A 245 4.01 -2.15 -1.29
N HIS A 246 3.71 -1.31 -0.32
CA HIS A 246 3.33 -1.71 1.04
C HIS A 246 1.90 -2.27 1.16
N LEU A 247 1.07 -2.19 0.11
CA LEU A 247 -0.27 -2.79 0.09
C LEU A 247 -0.21 -4.30 -0.12
N PHE A 248 0.85 -4.82 -0.70
CA PHE A 248 0.96 -6.22 -1.09
C PHE A 248 1.47 -7.10 0.04
N ILE A 249 1.03 -8.36 0.09
CA ILE A 249 1.48 -9.34 1.10
C ILE A 249 2.99 -9.60 1.05
N VAL A 250 3.57 -9.55 -0.15
CA VAL A 250 5.02 -9.56 -0.37
C VAL A 250 5.41 -8.27 -1.09
N ALA A 251 6.34 -7.53 -0.51
CA ALA A 251 6.84 -6.31 -1.13
C ALA A 251 7.40 -6.63 -2.52
N PRO A 252 6.92 -5.97 -3.59
CA PRO A 252 7.46 -6.14 -4.92
C PRO A 252 8.94 -5.76 -4.94
N PHE A 253 9.76 -6.54 -5.65
CA PHE A 253 11.20 -6.24 -5.77
C PHE A 253 11.40 -4.99 -6.62
N LEU A 254 11.70 -3.88 -5.97
CA LEU A 254 11.96 -2.58 -6.59
C LEU A 254 13.45 -2.47 -6.97
N GLY A 255 13.93 -3.25 -7.92
CA GLY A 255 15.30 -3.32 -8.44
C GLY A 255 16.32 -2.29 -7.91
N GLY A 256 17.31 -2.76 -7.14
CA GLY A 256 18.66 -2.20 -7.01
C GLY A 256 18.89 -0.80 -6.45
N ALA A 257 17.90 0.03 -6.18
CA ALA A 257 18.13 1.39 -5.71
C ALA A 257 18.11 1.50 -4.18
N SER A 258 19.09 2.18 -3.61
CA SER A 258 19.24 2.46 -2.17
C SER A 258 17.97 3.08 -1.54
N PHE A 259 17.15 3.76 -2.35
CA PHE A 259 15.84 4.31 -1.96
C PHE A 259 14.76 3.25 -1.72
N ALA A 260 14.81 2.08 -2.37
CA ALA A 260 13.82 1.01 -2.19
C ALA A 260 13.80 0.48 -0.75
N ASN A 261 14.94 0.49 -0.06
CA ASN A 261 15.06 0.06 1.33
C ASN A 261 14.34 1.00 2.32
N LEU A 262 14.19 2.28 1.99
CA LEU A 262 13.42 3.24 2.80
C LEU A 262 11.92 2.96 2.79
N PHE A 263 11.43 2.28 1.76
CA PHE A 263 10.02 1.90 1.60
C PHE A 263 9.73 0.46 2.01
N SER A 264 10.75 -0.31 2.43
CA SER A 264 10.58 -1.68 2.92
C SER A 264 9.97 -1.69 4.32
N THR A 265 8.68 -1.90 4.38
CA THR A 265 7.86 -1.79 5.60
C THR A 265 7.46 -3.15 6.19
N HIS A 266 7.56 -4.22 5.38
CA HIS A 266 7.24 -5.57 5.83
C HIS A 266 8.36 -6.17 6.68
N PRO A 267 8.00 -7.00 7.69
CA PRO A 267 8.99 -7.78 8.41
C PRO A 267 9.71 -8.75 7.46
N PRO A 268 10.96 -9.13 7.77
CA PRO A 268 11.65 -10.16 7.01
C PRO A 268 10.82 -11.44 6.93
N MET A 269 10.71 -12.01 5.71
CA MET A 269 9.88 -13.17 5.44
C MET A 269 10.23 -14.36 6.33
N ALA A 270 11.54 -14.59 6.57
CA ALA A 270 12.02 -15.62 7.49
C ALA A 270 11.45 -15.47 8.90
N GLN A 271 11.32 -14.24 9.41
CA GLN A 271 10.75 -13.99 10.75
C GLN A 271 9.24 -14.26 10.79
N ARG A 272 8.48 -13.90 9.71
CA ARG A 272 7.05 -14.22 9.60
C ARG A 272 6.84 -15.73 9.63
N ILE A 273 7.60 -16.47 8.81
CA ILE A 273 7.54 -17.94 8.72
C ILE A 273 7.91 -18.60 10.06
N ALA A 274 9.00 -18.13 10.68
CA ALA A 274 9.43 -18.65 11.99
C ALA A 274 8.34 -18.51 13.06
N ARG A 275 7.67 -17.36 13.12
CA ARG A 275 6.57 -17.14 14.07
C ARG A 275 5.35 -18.03 13.80
N LEU A 276 4.99 -18.22 12.52
CA LEU A 276 3.88 -19.09 12.13
C LEU A 276 4.15 -20.58 12.47
N THR A 277 5.37 -21.03 12.26
CA THR A 277 5.74 -22.45 12.43
C THR A 277 6.26 -22.81 13.80
N GLY A 278 6.54 -21.81 14.67
CA GLY A 278 7.21 -22.01 15.95
C GLY A 278 8.67 -22.45 15.84
N ARG A 279 9.28 -22.36 14.64
CA ARG A 279 10.68 -22.73 14.39
C ARG A 279 11.55 -21.48 14.42
N PRO A 280 12.79 -21.56 14.96
CA PRO A 280 13.71 -20.43 14.88
C PRO A 280 14.01 -20.08 13.41
N SER A 281 14.12 -18.77 13.12
CA SER A 281 14.62 -18.30 11.82
C SER A 281 16.08 -18.73 11.67
N LEU A 282 16.38 -19.51 10.66
CA LEU A 282 17.75 -19.83 10.26
C LEU A 282 18.47 -18.59 9.74
#